data_69fd9051b95d91d7e5c5b3a7dd36b6c6
#
_entry.id   69fd9051b95d91d7e5c5b3a7dd36b6c6
#
_cell.length_a   1.000
_cell.length_b   1.000
_cell.length_c   1.000
_cell.angle_alpha   90.00
_cell.angle_beta   90.00
_cell.angle_gamma   90.00
#
_symmetry.space_group_name_H-M   'P 1'
#
loop_
_entity.id
_entity.type
_entity.pdbx_description
1 polymer ?
#
loop_
_entity_poly.entity_id
_entity_poly.type
_entity_poly.pdbx_seq_one_letter_code
_entity_poly.pdbx_strand_id
1 'polypeptide(L)'
;MSDVMQKLMAAMTVVQSVQPPHIPADAEVMTSVIEWGPGDSGAPPHRHPSGPCFGYVLEGEMIFELEGEAPRVLKAGDAFWEPGGDVIHYSDGNNRDDIPLRFLVTMICKPGEQMFVLVDDAELEARKNLRVTGETK
;
A
#
# COMPACT_ATOMS: atom_id res chain seq x y z
N MET A 1 32.75 -9.78 10.27
CA MET A 1 31.87 -8.64 10.53
C MET A 1 32.31 -7.98 11.81
N SER A 2 32.47 -6.66 11.81
CA SER A 2 32.88 -5.91 13.01
C SER A 2 31.80 -5.94 14.07
N ASP A 3 32.19 -5.66 15.34
CA ASP A 3 31.23 -5.57 16.45
C ASP A 3 30.19 -4.48 16.19
N VAL A 4 30.60 -3.38 15.58
CA VAL A 4 29.68 -2.28 15.24
C VAL A 4 28.65 -2.75 14.22
N MET A 5 29.08 -3.47 13.20
CA MET A 5 28.16 -4.02 12.19
C MET A 5 27.23 -5.06 12.78
N GLN A 6 27.72 -5.93 13.65
CA GLN A 6 26.89 -6.91 14.33
C GLN A 6 25.81 -6.24 15.19
N LYS A 7 26.19 -5.18 15.92
CA LYS A 7 25.24 -4.43 16.73
C LYS A 7 24.15 -3.77 15.86
N LEU A 8 24.55 -3.19 14.73
CA LEU A 8 23.61 -2.58 13.79
C LEU A 8 22.63 -3.62 13.25
N MET A 9 23.14 -4.76 12.78
CA MET A 9 22.30 -5.82 12.22
C MET A 9 21.34 -6.38 13.26
N ALA A 10 21.79 -6.52 14.51
CA ALA A 10 20.95 -7.03 15.59
C ALA A 10 19.83 -6.05 15.96
N ALA A 11 20.02 -4.76 15.74
CA ALA A 11 19.02 -3.73 16.03
C ALA A 11 18.00 -3.56 14.90
N MET A 12 18.30 -4.14 13.73
CA MET A 12 17.48 -3.95 12.53
C MET A 12 16.50 -5.10 12.34
N THR A 13 15.23 -4.75 12.06
CA THR A 13 14.24 -5.73 11.63
C THR A 13 13.80 -5.34 10.23
N VAL A 14 14.03 -6.22 9.26
CA VAL A 14 13.59 -5.99 7.89
C VAL A 14 12.12 -6.39 7.79
N VAL A 15 11.25 -5.42 7.55
CA VAL A 15 9.80 -5.67 7.45
C VAL A 15 9.36 -5.99 6.02
N GLN A 16 10.13 -5.57 5.03
CA GLN A 16 9.97 -6.02 3.64
C GLN A 16 11.21 -5.65 2.83
N SER A 17 11.43 -6.39 1.76
CA SER A 17 12.49 -6.11 0.79
C SER A 17 11.97 -6.56 -0.57
N VAL A 18 11.79 -5.62 -1.49
CA VAL A 18 11.17 -5.89 -2.79
C VAL A 18 11.97 -5.25 -3.91
N GLN A 19 11.82 -5.82 -5.11
CA GLN A 19 12.35 -5.24 -6.33
C GLN A 19 11.16 -4.75 -7.16
N PRO A 20 10.83 -3.47 -7.10
CA PRO A 20 9.67 -2.98 -7.85
C PRO A 20 9.95 -3.03 -9.35
N PRO A 21 8.89 -3.23 -10.17
CA PRO A 21 9.09 -3.37 -11.61
C PRO A 21 9.59 -2.08 -12.28
N HIS A 22 9.33 -0.93 -11.67
CA HIS A 22 9.71 0.34 -12.25
C HIS A 22 9.87 1.40 -11.17
N ILE A 23 10.99 2.12 -11.21
CA ILE A 23 11.20 3.35 -10.44
C ILE A 23 11.58 4.43 -11.44
N PRO A 24 10.81 5.54 -11.51
CA PRO A 24 11.14 6.59 -12.48
C PRO A 24 12.47 7.25 -12.18
N ALA A 25 13.16 7.71 -13.24
CA ALA A 25 14.38 8.48 -13.10
C ALA A 25 14.07 9.80 -12.37
N ASP A 26 14.98 10.23 -11.51
CA ASP A 26 14.84 11.47 -10.75
C ASP A 26 13.54 11.53 -9.96
N ALA A 27 13.14 10.39 -9.38
CA ALA A 27 11.86 10.26 -8.73
C ALA A 27 11.66 11.27 -7.59
N GLU A 28 10.42 11.75 -7.48
CA GLU A 28 9.96 12.44 -6.29
C GLU A 28 9.46 11.38 -5.29
N VAL A 29 9.83 11.52 -4.02
CA VAL A 29 9.48 10.57 -2.97
C VAL A 29 8.69 11.32 -1.91
N MET A 30 7.46 10.86 -1.64
CA MET A 30 6.59 11.46 -0.65
C MET A 30 6.31 10.44 0.45
N THR A 31 6.55 10.81 1.71
CA THR A 31 6.20 9.98 2.85
C THR A 31 5.08 10.64 3.62
N SER A 32 4.01 9.88 3.86
CA SER A 32 2.80 10.39 4.51
C SER A 32 2.34 9.43 5.59
N VAL A 33 1.71 9.95 6.62
CA VAL A 33 0.94 9.16 7.57
C VAL A 33 -0.53 9.38 7.23
N ILE A 34 -1.27 8.28 7.02
CA ILE A 34 -2.69 8.32 6.73
C ILE A 34 -3.43 7.74 7.92
N GLU A 35 -4.53 8.39 8.28
CA GLU A 35 -5.36 7.92 9.38
C GLU A 35 -6.82 7.84 8.93
N TRP A 36 -7.43 6.67 9.15
CA TRP A 36 -8.84 6.45 8.91
C TRP A 36 -9.52 6.16 10.25
N GLY A 37 -10.60 6.87 10.54
CA GLY A 37 -11.37 6.63 11.76
C GLY A 37 -12.03 5.25 11.79
N PRO A 38 -12.59 4.86 12.94
CA PRO A 38 -13.27 3.58 13.06
C PRO A 38 -14.35 3.39 11.99
N GLY A 39 -14.31 2.24 11.33
CA GLY A 39 -15.30 1.88 10.30
C GLY A 39 -15.14 2.59 8.96
N ASP A 40 -14.15 3.45 8.81
CA ASP A 40 -13.93 4.18 7.56
C ASP A 40 -13.42 3.23 6.47
N SER A 41 -14.06 3.24 5.30
CA SER A 41 -13.66 2.37 4.20
C SER A 41 -12.37 2.81 3.49
N GLY A 42 -11.82 3.95 3.85
CA GLY A 42 -10.56 4.45 3.29
C GLY A 42 -10.71 5.11 1.93
N ALA A 43 -9.61 5.16 1.20
CA ALA A 43 -9.59 5.76 -0.12
C ALA A 43 -10.41 4.94 -1.11
N PRO A 44 -11.11 5.60 -2.05
CA PRO A 44 -11.77 4.85 -3.13
C PRO A 44 -10.73 4.19 -4.03
N PRO A 45 -11.15 3.25 -4.90
CA PRO A 45 -10.22 2.59 -5.80
C PRO A 45 -9.40 3.59 -6.60
N HIS A 46 -8.08 3.36 -6.63
CA HIS A 46 -7.14 4.27 -7.28
C HIS A 46 -5.93 3.50 -7.76
N ARG A 47 -5.06 4.19 -8.49
CA ARG A 47 -3.77 3.63 -8.91
C ARG A 47 -2.68 4.67 -8.72
N HIS A 48 -1.43 4.20 -8.70
CA HIS A 48 -0.24 5.03 -8.64
C HIS A 48 0.47 4.92 -9.98
N PRO A 49 0.17 5.81 -10.95
CA PRO A 49 0.52 5.55 -12.35
C PRO A 49 2.01 5.55 -12.65
N SER A 50 2.82 6.26 -11.89
CA SER A 50 4.22 6.42 -12.29
C SER A 50 5.24 5.75 -11.36
N GLY A 51 4.82 5.12 -10.28
CA GLY A 51 5.79 4.48 -9.39
C GLY A 51 5.18 3.64 -8.29
N PRO A 52 6.03 2.88 -7.58
CA PRO A 52 5.56 2.02 -6.50
C PRO A 52 5.29 2.78 -5.21
N CYS A 53 4.58 2.11 -4.30
CA CYS A 53 4.34 2.59 -2.95
C CYS A 53 4.74 1.53 -1.95
N PHE A 54 5.26 1.98 -0.80
CA PHE A 54 5.69 1.11 0.28
C PHE A 54 5.06 1.59 1.58
N GLY A 55 4.45 0.67 2.32
CA GLY A 55 3.71 1.04 3.51
C GLY A 55 4.02 0.19 4.73
N TYR A 56 3.59 0.71 5.86
CA TYR A 56 3.78 0.07 7.16
C TYR A 56 2.65 0.47 8.09
N VAL A 57 1.96 -0.52 8.65
CA VAL A 57 0.83 -0.25 9.55
C VAL A 57 1.37 0.10 10.93
N LEU A 58 0.99 1.28 11.42
CA LEU A 58 1.44 1.81 12.71
C LEU A 58 0.47 1.45 13.84
N GLU A 59 -0.83 1.45 13.55
CA GLU A 59 -1.87 1.23 14.54
C GLU A 59 -3.12 0.69 13.87
N GLY A 60 -3.80 -0.25 14.51
CA GLY A 60 -5.07 -0.77 14.02
C GLY A 60 -4.92 -1.89 13.00
N GLU A 61 -5.94 -2.06 12.17
CA GLU A 61 -6.00 -3.12 11.16
C GLU A 61 -6.49 -2.56 9.85
N MET A 62 -5.79 -2.90 8.78
CA MET A 62 -6.12 -2.45 7.43
C MET A 62 -6.66 -3.60 6.61
N ILE A 63 -7.73 -3.35 5.83
CA ILE A 63 -8.10 -4.25 4.75
C ILE A 63 -7.32 -3.79 3.53
N PHE A 64 -6.40 -4.63 3.06
CA PHE A 64 -5.55 -4.31 1.92
C PHE A 64 -5.94 -5.17 0.73
N GLU A 65 -6.29 -4.52 -0.38
CA GLU A 65 -6.68 -5.24 -1.58
C GLU A 65 -6.09 -4.58 -2.83
N LEU A 66 -5.32 -5.37 -3.58
CA LEU A 66 -4.85 -5.00 -4.91
C LEU A 66 -5.54 -5.86 -5.97
N GLU A 67 -5.71 -5.31 -7.16
CA GLU A 67 -6.18 -6.06 -8.32
C GLU A 67 -5.29 -7.29 -8.54
N GLY A 68 -5.91 -8.44 -8.71
CA GLY A 68 -5.20 -9.70 -8.92
C GLY A 68 -4.84 -10.45 -7.65
N GLU A 69 -5.08 -9.88 -6.49
CA GLU A 69 -4.79 -10.51 -5.20
C GLU A 69 -6.03 -10.53 -4.31
N ALA A 70 -6.18 -11.58 -3.51
CA ALA A 70 -7.27 -11.65 -2.55
C ALA A 70 -7.09 -10.58 -1.47
N PRO A 71 -8.19 -9.99 -0.96
CA PRO A 71 -8.10 -9.07 0.16
C PRO A 71 -7.46 -9.75 1.37
N ARG A 72 -6.68 -8.98 2.12
CA ARG A 72 -6.05 -9.49 3.35
C ARG A 72 -6.07 -8.42 4.43
N VAL A 73 -6.02 -8.85 5.67
CA VAL A 73 -5.98 -7.95 6.82
C VAL A 73 -4.54 -7.80 7.29
N LEU A 74 -4.09 -6.55 7.36
CA LEU A 74 -2.77 -6.20 7.86
C LEU A 74 -2.92 -5.55 9.23
N LYS A 75 -2.03 -5.90 10.14
CA LYS A 75 -2.04 -5.38 11.52
C LYS A 75 -0.83 -4.50 11.78
N ALA A 76 -0.84 -3.78 12.88
CA ALA A 76 0.31 -2.97 13.28
C ALA A 76 1.58 -3.84 13.24
N GLY A 77 2.60 -3.31 12.58
CA GLY A 77 3.86 -4.03 12.35
C GLY A 77 3.96 -4.73 11.00
N ASP A 78 2.85 -4.83 10.26
CA ASP A 78 2.88 -5.44 8.91
C ASP A 78 3.22 -4.39 7.87
N ALA A 79 4.04 -4.80 6.89
CA ALA A 79 4.38 -3.98 5.75
C ALA A 79 3.56 -4.40 4.53
N PHE A 80 3.39 -3.48 3.59
CA PHE A 80 2.77 -3.77 2.30
C PHE A 80 3.47 -2.96 1.22
N TRP A 81 3.24 -3.33 -0.04
CA TRP A 81 3.73 -2.54 -1.16
C TRP A 81 2.81 -2.69 -2.36
N GLU A 82 2.88 -1.73 -3.26
CA GLU A 82 2.11 -1.70 -4.50
C GLU A 82 3.10 -1.49 -5.64
N PRO A 83 2.98 -2.25 -6.72
CA PRO A 83 3.92 -2.12 -7.84
C PRO A 83 3.78 -0.80 -8.60
N GLY A 84 2.61 -0.15 -8.50
CA GLY A 84 2.32 1.04 -9.29
C GLY A 84 1.88 0.70 -10.72
N GLY A 85 1.91 1.71 -11.58
CA GLY A 85 1.48 1.53 -12.96
C GLY A 85 -0.02 1.36 -13.05
N ASP A 86 -0.47 0.31 -13.74
CA ASP A 86 -1.87 0.12 -14.06
C ASP A 86 -2.67 -0.63 -12.99
N VAL A 87 -2.01 -1.16 -11.97
CA VAL A 87 -2.64 -1.97 -10.93
C VAL A 87 -3.58 -1.12 -10.08
N ILE A 88 -4.83 -1.57 -9.94
CA ILE A 88 -5.81 -0.86 -9.11
C ILE A 88 -5.65 -1.29 -7.65
N HIS A 89 -5.57 -0.30 -6.76
CA HIS A 89 -5.62 -0.50 -5.33
C HIS A 89 -7.07 -0.33 -4.89
N TYR A 90 -7.71 -1.43 -4.52
CA TYR A 90 -9.13 -1.43 -4.22
C TYR A 90 -9.46 -0.97 -2.81
N SER A 91 -8.62 -1.29 -1.83
CA SER A 91 -8.90 -0.94 -0.43
C SER A 91 -7.64 -0.72 0.40
N ASP A 92 -7.69 0.33 1.22
CA ASP A 92 -6.79 0.56 2.34
C ASP A 92 -7.59 0.88 3.60
N GLY A 93 -8.83 0.42 3.67
CA GLY A 93 -9.80 0.81 4.70
C GLY A 93 -9.53 0.23 6.07
N ASN A 94 -10.21 0.80 7.06
CA ASN A 94 -10.11 0.34 8.44
C ASN A 94 -10.97 -0.90 8.64
N ASN A 95 -10.35 -2.00 9.04
CA ASN A 95 -11.04 -3.28 9.31
C ASN A 95 -11.78 -3.27 10.64
N ARG A 96 -11.57 -2.27 11.48
CA ARG A 96 -12.17 -2.19 12.82
C ARG A 96 -13.18 -1.04 12.88
N ASP A 97 -14.18 -1.22 13.72
CA ASP A 97 -15.17 -0.16 13.98
C ASP A 97 -15.01 0.46 15.38
N ASP A 98 -13.94 0.10 16.10
CA ASP A 98 -13.71 0.52 17.48
C ASP A 98 -12.42 1.31 17.69
N ILE A 99 -11.44 1.21 16.79
CA ILE A 99 -10.17 1.93 16.89
C ILE A 99 -9.77 2.53 15.54
N PRO A 100 -8.94 3.58 15.53
CA PRO A 100 -8.45 4.13 14.27
C PRO A 100 -7.42 3.22 13.61
N LEU A 101 -7.25 3.41 12.31
CA LEU A 101 -6.17 2.83 11.53
C LEU A 101 -5.19 3.95 11.18
N ARG A 102 -3.91 3.73 11.46
CA ARG A 102 -2.85 4.66 11.06
C ARG A 102 -1.77 3.88 10.34
N PHE A 103 -1.32 4.39 9.23
CA PHE A 103 -0.23 3.75 8.49
C PHE A 103 0.65 4.78 7.80
N LEU A 104 1.90 4.39 7.64
CA LEU A 104 2.90 5.17 6.92
C LEU A 104 2.95 4.66 5.49
N VAL A 105 2.99 5.55 4.52
CA VAL A 105 3.16 5.17 3.12
C VAL A 105 4.18 6.08 2.46
N THR A 106 5.09 5.47 1.72
CA THR A 106 6.05 6.18 0.88
C THR A 106 5.67 5.93 -0.57
N MET A 107 5.35 7.00 -1.28
CA MET A 107 4.98 6.97 -2.69
C MET A 107 6.12 7.51 -3.53
N ILE A 108 6.43 6.83 -4.62
CA ILE A 108 7.52 7.19 -5.53
C ILE A 108 6.90 7.52 -6.88
N CYS A 109 7.18 8.69 -7.41
CA CYS A 109 6.47 9.23 -8.55
C CYS A 109 7.40 9.98 -9.47
N LYS A 110 7.08 10.00 -10.76
CA LYS A 110 7.77 10.86 -11.71
C LYS A 110 7.49 12.31 -11.35
N PRO A 111 8.52 13.18 -11.29
CA PRO A 111 8.31 14.59 -10.92
C PRO A 111 7.25 15.27 -11.80
N GLY A 112 6.34 16.00 -11.15
CA GLY A 112 5.27 16.71 -11.84
C GLY A 112 4.04 15.88 -12.16
N GLU A 113 4.06 14.59 -11.92
CA GLU A 113 2.89 13.73 -12.09
C GLU A 113 2.16 13.54 -10.77
N GLN A 114 0.88 13.16 -10.85
CA GLN A 114 0.09 12.89 -9.65
C GLN A 114 0.57 11.60 -8.97
N MET A 115 0.65 11.62 -7.65
CA MET A 115 1.02 10.43 -6.87
C MET A 115 -0.01 9.32 -7.00
N PHE A 116 -1.28 9.68 -7.16
CA PHE A 116 -2.36 8.69 -7.34
C PHE A 116 -3.48 9.32 -8.18
N VAL A 117 -4.26 8.46 -8.84
CA VAL A 117 -5.43 8.85 -9.64
C VAL A 117 -6.58 7.93 -9.30
N LEU A 118 -7.77 8.51 -9.15
CA LEU A 118 -8.96 7.71 -8.89
C LEU A 118 -9.38 6.95 -10.16
N VAL A 119 -9.96 5.78 -9.96
CA VAL A 119 -10.46 4.94 -11.06
C VAL A 119 -11.96 5.14 -11.15
N ASP A 120 -12.47 5.43 -12.36
CA ASP A 120 -13.89 5.69 -12.54
C ASP A 120 -14.73 4.40 -12.57
N ASP A 121 -16.04 4.57 -12.42
CA ASP A 121 -16.97 3.44 -12.33
C ASP A 121 -16.98 2.60 -13.59
N ALA A 122 -16.81 3.21 -14.76
CA ALA A 122 -16.80 2.49 -16.03
C ALA A 122 -15.59 1.55 -16.10
N GLU A 123 -14.44 2.01 -15.68
CA GLU A 123 -13.23 1.17 -15.66
C GLU A 123 -13.34 0.07 -14.60
N LEU A 124 -13.88 0.37 -13.43
CA LEU A 124 -14.10 -0.64 -12.39
C LEU A 124 -15.01 -1.75 -12.90
N GLU A 125 -16.08 -1.40 -13.60
CA GLU A 125 -16.97 -2.40 -14.19
C GLU A 125 -16.27 -3.23 -15.26
N ALA A 126 -15.50 -2.57 -16.14
CA ALA A 126 -14.79 -3.26 -17.23
C ALA A 126 -13.73 -4.22 -16.70
N ARG A 127 -13.15 -3.95 -15.53
CA ARG A 127 -12.04 -4.71 -14.98
C ARG A 127 -12.43 -5.61 -13.81
N LYS A 128 -13.71 -5.70 -13.51
CA LYS A 128 -14.16 -6.46 -12.32
C LYS A 128 -13.73 -7.93 -12.35
N ASN A 129 -13.54 -8.52 -13.51
CA ASN A 129 -13.11 -9.92 -13.64
C ASN A 129 -11.67 -10.14 -13.22
N LEU A 130 -10.87 -9.08 -13.14
CA LEU A 130 -9.48 -9.16 -12.69
C LEU A 130 -9.37 -9.08 -11.16
N ARG A 131 -10.48 -8.76 -10.50
CA ARG A 131 -10.51 -8.64 -9.05
C ARG A 131 -10.78 -10.00 -8.43
N VAL A 132 -9.94 -10.38 -7.47
CA VAL A 132 -10.11 -11.63 -6.72
C VAL A 132 -11.06 -11.35 -5.56
N THR A 133 -12.16 -12.10 -5.45
CA THR A 133 -13.21 -11.80 -4.46
C THR A 133 -12.81 -12.11 -3.03
N GLY A 134 -11.78 -12.90 -2.83
CA GLY A 134 -11.41 -13.35 -1.49
C GLY A 134 -12.30 -14.46 -0.96
N GLU A 135 -13.32 -14.86 -1.70
CA GLU A 135 -14.14 -16.01 -1.29
C GLU A 135 -13.40 -17.30 -1.59
N THR A 136 -13.45 -18.19 -0.63
CA THR A 136 -12.87 -19.52 -0.78
C THR A 136 -14.00 -20.54 -0.98
N LYS A 137 -13.84 -21.34 -1.97
CA LYS A 137 -14.82 -22.39 -2.27
C LYS A 137 -14.40 -23.70 -1.67
#